data_d48dfaaf6503b265f4d56a9171f6d590
#
_entry.id   d48dfaaf6503b265f4d56a9171f6d590
#
_cell.length_a   1.000
_cell.length_b   1.000
_cell.length_c   1.000
_cell.angle_alpha   90.00
_cell.angle_beta   90.00
_cell.angle_gamma   90.00
#
_symmetry.space_group_name_H-M   'P 1'
#
loop_
_entity.id
_entity.type
_entity.pdbx_description
1 polymer ?
#
loop_
_entity_poly.entity_id
_entity_poly.type
_entity_poly.pdbx_seq_one_letter_code
_entity_poly.pdbx_strand_id
1 'polypeptide(L)'
;MQDKKRRAVSARAARAGVANELRIVGGEWRGRRVKLAAGAPIRPTPDRVRETLFNWLQPVIRGARCLDLFAGSGALGLEALSRGAREVVFVDRDARAIRQIAATLEALAAPSMPLHVSDALAFLRGAASPFDVVFLDPPFASGLLANASARLEDKGWLAAHALIYIESAHRDGPPVLPATWRLAKAKRAGEVGYYLVERRRRADEQAR
;
A
#
# COMPACT_ATOMS: atom_id res chain seq x y z
N MET A 1 -30.42 4.08 -36.88
CA MET A 1 -29.56 5.01 -36.13
C MET A 1 -29.69 4.87 -34.62
N GLN A 2 -30.81 4.40 -34.07
CA GLN A 2 -31.04 4.19 -32.62
C GLN A 2 -30.32 2.96 -32.05
N ASP A 3 -30.07 1.92 -32.83
CA ASP A 3 -29.47 0.65 -32.36
C ASP A 3 -27.99 0.76 -32.06
N LYS A 4 -27.24 1.61 -32.78
CA LYS A 4 -25.83 1.92 -32.49
C LYS A 4 -25.65 2.69 -31.18
N LYS A 5 -26.58 3.59 -30.81
CA LYS A 5 -26.55 4.32 -29.55
C LYS A 5 -26.82 3.40 -28.35
N ARG A 6 -27.77 2.44 -28.49
CA ARG A 6 -28.06 1.45 -27.42
C ARG A 6 -26.86 0.53 -27.16
N ARG A 7 -26.17 0.05 -28.19
CA ARG A 7 -24.97 -0.79 -28.05
C ARG A 7 -23.78 -0.01 -27.42
N ALA A 8 -23.61 1.27 -27.76
CA ALA A 8 -22.58 2.11 -27.18
C ALA A 8 -22.81 2.43 -25.69
N VAL A 9 -24.08 2.64 -25.29
CA VAL A 9 -24.48 2.86 -23.89
C VAL A 9 -24.32 1.56 -23.08
N SER A 10 -24.69 0.40 -23.63
CA SER A 10 -24.51 -0.92 -23.01
C SER A 10 -23.02 -1.26 -22.84
N ALA A 11 -22.17 -0.98 -23.84
CA ALA A 11 -20.73 -1.21 -23.75
C ALA A 11 -20.04 -0.27 -22.75
N ARG A 12 -20.57 0.96 -22.56
CA ARG A 12 -20.07 1.92 -21.57
C ARG A 12 -20.50 1.53 -20.15
N ALA A 13 -21.71 1.01 -19.98
CA ALA A 13 -22.20 0.48 -18.71
C ALA A 13 -21.46 -0.81 -18.30
N ALA A 14 -21.15 -1.70 -19.24
CA ALA A 14 -20.34 -2.89 -18.99
C ALA A 14 -18.89 -2.58 -18.60
N ARG A 15 -18.30 -1.47 -19.11
CA ARG A 15 -16.99 -0.99 -18.68
C ARG A 15 -17.02 -0.28 -17.32
N ALA A 16 -18.13 0.30 -16.91
CA ALA A 16 -18.30 0.89 -15.58
C ALA A 16 -18.41 -0.16 -14.47
N GLY A 17 -18.85 -1.40 -14.79
CA GLY A 17 -18.95 -2.51 -13.82
C GLY A 17 -17.63 -3.18 -13.45
N VAL A 18 -16.53 -2.95 -14.19
CA VAL A 18 -15.20 -3.57 -13.95
C VAL A 18 -14.33 -2.74 -13.01
N ALA A 19 -14.70 -1.50 -12.70
CA ALA A 19 -13.89 -0.55 -11.93
C ALA A 19 -13.97 -0.72 -10.40
N ASN A 20 -14.77 -1.67 -9.89
CA ASN A 20 -15.06 -1.81 -8.45
C ASN A 20 -14.57 -3.13 -7.84
N GLU A 21 -13.61 -3.80 -8.46
CA GLU A 21 -13.03 -5.02 -7.91
C GLU A 21 -11.51 -4.93 -7.85
N LEU A 22 -10.95 -5.33 -6.73
CA LEU A 22 -9.53 -5.57 -6.54
C LEU A 22 -9.24 -7.06 -6.73
N ARG A 23 -8.33 -7.43 -7.63
CA ARG A 23 -7.84 -8.80 -7.77
C ARG A 23 -6.56 -8.98 -6.95
N ILE A 24 -6.49 -10.03 -6.12
CA ILE A 24 -5.25 -10.44 -5.45
C ILE A 24 -4.38 -11.18 -6.48
N VAL A 25 -3.12 -10.76 -6.64
CA VAL A 25 -2.26 -11.24 -7.72
C VAL A 25 -1.37 -12.41 -7.34
N GLY A 26 -1.09 -12.62 -6.05
CA GLY A 26 -0.24 -13.71 -5.59
C GLY A 26 -0.61 -14.26 -4.22
N GLY A 27 0.11 -15.31 -3.79
CA GLY A 27 -0.08 -15.93 -2.48
C GLY A 27 -1.30 -16.84 -2.38
N GLU A 28 -1.74 -17.05 -1.14
CA GLU A 28 -2.84 -17.97 -0.79
C GLU A 28 -4.17 -17.60 -1.44
N TRP A 29 -4.44 -16.30 -1.56
CA TRP A 29 -5.69 -15.81 -2.14
C TRP A 29 -5.56 -15.41 -3.61
N ARG A 30 -4.53 -15.87 -4.30
CA ARG A 30 -4.29 -15.56 -5.72
C ARG A 30 -5.53 -15.77 -6.56
N GLY A 31 -5.87 -14.75 -7.38
CA GLY A 31 -7.01 -14.76 -8.30
C GLY A 31 -8.35 -14.40 -7.65
N ARG A 32 -8.43 -14.33 -6.32
CA ARG A 32 -9.64 -13.85 -5.64
C ARG A 32 -9.90 -12.40 -5.98
N ARG A 33 -11.18 -12.08 -6.16
CA ARG A 33 -11.66 -10.73 -6.44
C ARG A 33 -12.41 -10.21 -5.23
N VAL A 34 -12.06 -9.01 -4.82
CA VAL A 34 -12.64 -8.33 -3.67
C VAL A 34 -13.39 -7.11 -4.16
N LYS A 35 -14.65 -6.95 -3.77
CA LYS A 35 -15.43 -5.77 -4.10
C LYS A 35 -14.87 -4.55 -3.37
N LEU A 36 -14.70 -3.45 -4.09
CA LEU A 36 -14.34 -2.16 -3.50
C LEU A 36 -15.60 -1.37 -3.18
N ALA A 37 -15.53 -0.48 -2.17
CA ALA A 37 -16.64 0.39 -1.81
C ALA A 37 -17.04 1.26 -3.01
N ALA A 38 -18.34 1.35 -3.30
CA ALA A 38 -18.86 2.23 -4.33
C ALA A 38 -18.56 3.70 -3.99
N GLY A 39 -18.09 4.48 -4.99
CA GLY A 39 -17.83 5.92 -4.83
C GLY A 39 -16.51 6.29 -4.13
N ALA A 40 -15.65 5.34 -3.81
CA ALA A 40 -14.30 5.66 -3.40
C ALA A 40 -13.51 6.19 -4.63
N PRO A 41 -12.93 7.40 -4.58
CA PRO A 41 -12.10 7.93 -5.66
C PRO A 41 -10.73 7.23 -5.75
N ILE A 42 -10.60 6.07 -5.09
CA ILE A 42 -9.35 5.34 -4.91
C ILE A 42 -9.15 4.48 -6.15
N ARG A 43 -8.14 4.81 -6.94
CA ARG A 43 -7.62 3.94 -7.97
C ARG A 43 -6.62 2.98 -7.30
N PRO A 44 -6.95 1.69 -7.15
CA PRO A 44 -6.01 0.75 -6.55
C PRO A 44 -4.69 0.73 -7.34
N THR A 45 -3.58 0.55 -6.65
CA THR A 45 -2.28 0.26 -7.29
C THR A 45 -2.44 -0.85 -8.32
N PRO A 46 -2.07 -0.63 -9.60
CA PRO A 46 -2.30 -1.60 -10.68
C PRO A 46 -1.69 -2.97 -10.38
N ASP A 47 -2.34 -4.05 -10.85
CA ASP A 47 -1.88 -5.44 -10.67
C ASP A 47 -0.39 -5.62 -10.99
N ARG A 48 0.07 -5.04 -12.13
CA ARG A 48 1.47 -5.12 -12.57
C ARG A 48 2.44 -4.44 -11.60
N VAL A 49 2.04 -3.35 -10.97
CA VAL A 49 2.87 -2.64 -9.98
C VAL A 49 2.95 -3.48 -8.72
N ARG A 50 1.81 -4.02 -8.23
CA ARG A 50 1.76 -4.91 -7.07
C ARG A 50 2.59 -6.17 -7.30
N GLU A 51 2.48 -6.80 -8.47
CA GLU A 51 3.31 -7.96 -8.83
C GLU A 51 4.81 -7.62 -8.77
N THR A 52 5.22 -6.48 -9.34
CA THR A 52 6.61 -6.04 -9.29
C THR A 52 7.08 -5.79 -7.86
N LEU A 53 6.29 -5.05 -7.06
CA LEU A 53 6.60 -4.78 -5.66
C LEU A 53 6.79 -6.07 -4.86
N PHE A 54 5.83 -6.98 -4.95
CA PHE A 54 5.88 -8.21 -4.15
C PHE A 54 6.92 -9.21 -4.64
N ASN A 55 7.38 -9.12 -5.88
CA ASN A 55 8.60 -9.82 -6.32
C ASN A 55 9.85 -9.23 -5.64
N TRP A 56 9.90 -7.92 -5.40
CA TRP A 56 10.99 -7.31 -4.64
C TRP A 56 10.94 -7.68 -3.16
N LEU A 57 9.73 -7.81 -2.58
CA LEU A 57 9.53 -8.15 -1.17
C LEU A 57 9.58 -9.66 -0.88
N GLN A 58 9.65 -10.52 -1.91
CA GLN A 58 9.59 -11.97 -1.76
C GLN A 58 10.55 -12.53 -0.69
N PRO A 59 11.80 -12.04 -0.54
CA PRO A 59 12.73 -12.58 0.47
C PRO A 59 12.32 -12.28 1.91
N VAL A 60 11.47 -11.27 2.16
CA VAL A 60 11.20 -10.74 3.51
C VAL A 60 9.73 -10.79 3.91
N ILE A 61 8.81 -10.90 2.96
CA ILE A 61 7.37 -10.72 3.23
C ILE A 61 6.78 -11.83 4.11
N ARG A 62 7.30 -13.06 4.00
CA ARG A 62 6.80 -14.18 4.78
C ARG A 62 7.17 -14.01 6.26
N GLY A 63 6.16 -14.01 7.12
CA GLY A 63 6.31 -13.77 8.55
C GLY A 63 6.54 -12.30 8.94
N ALA A 64 6.60 -11.38 7.95
CA ALA A 64 6.80 -9.97 8.21
C ALA A 64 5.62 -9.34 8.95
N ARG A 65 5.93 -8.34 9.78
CA ARG A 65 4.97 -7.39 10.33
C ARG A 65 4.93 -6.16 9.45
N CYS A 66 3.77 -5.86 8.87
CA CYS A 66 3.60 -4.81 7.88
C CYS A 66 2.72 -3.67 8.39
N LEU A 67 2.96 -2.45 7.89
CA LEU A 67 2.10 -1.27 8.08
C LEU A 67 1.63 -0.77 6.71
N ASP A 68 0.32 -0.72 6.50
CA ASP A 68 -0.31 -0.02 5.37
C ASP A 68 -0.87 1.31 5.90
N LEU A 69 -0.05 2.37 5.80
CA LEU A 69 -0.29 3.64 6.50
C LEU A 69 -1.32 4.54 5.79
N PHE A 70 -1.60 4.26 4.52
CA PHE A 70 -2.59 4.94 3.69
C PHE A 70 -3.41 3.87 2.96
N ALA A 71 -4.08 3.02 3.74
CA ALA A 71 -4.55 1.73 3.27
C ALA A 71 -5.56 1.80 2.10
N GLY A 72 -6.38 2.83 2.04
CA GLY A 72 -7.34 3.02 0.97
C GLY A 72 -8.20 1.77 0.73
N SER A 73 -7.99 1.11 -0.42
CA SER A 73 -8.65 -0.15 -0.76
C SER A 73 -8.11 -1.37 -0.02
N GLY A 74 -7.00 -1.25 0.69
CA GLY A 74 -6.25 -2.34 1.31
C GLY A 74 -5.43 -3.17 0.32
N ALA A 75 -5.23 -2.69 -0.92
CA ALA A 75 -4.61 -3.47 -1.99
C ALA A 75 -3.23 -4.01 -1.64
N LEU A 76 -2.39 -3.20 -0.99
CA LEU A 76 -1.03 -3.57 -0.61
C LEU A 76 -1.02 -4.48 0.62
N GLY A 77 -1.76 -4.13 1.65
CA GLY A 77 -1.84 -4.92 2.87
C GLY A 77 -2.49 -6.30 2.66
N LEU A 78 -3.57 -6.38 1.87
CA LEU A 78 -4.23 -7.66 1.53
C LEU A 78 -3.31 -8.57 0.70
N GLU A 79 -2.55 -7.99 -0.23
CA GLU A 79 -1.54 -8.73 -1.00
C GLU A 79 -0.41 -9.24 -0.10
N ALA A 80 0.04 -8.44 0.88
CA ALA A 80 1.03 -8.83 1.87
C ALA A 80 0.56 -10.02 2.69
N LEU A 81 -0.66 -9.99 3.22
CA LEU A 81 -1.26 -11.12 3.94
C LEU A 81 -1.35 -12.36 3.07
N SER A 82 -1.85 -12.22 1.83
CA SER A 82 -1.92 -13.33 0.87
C SER A 82 -0.58 -14.00 0.62
N ARG A 83 0.52 -13.27 0.73
CA ARG A 83 1.90 -13.77 0.54
C ARG A 83 2.58 -14.19 1.84
N GLY A 84 1.84 -14.25 2.93
CA GLY A 84 2.28 -14.82 4.19
C GLY A 84 2.88 -13.82 5.18
N ALA A 85 2.58 -12.53 5.06
CA ALA A 85 2.84 -11.59 6.16
C ALA A 85 2.12 -12.07 7.42
N ARG A 86 2.78 -11.99 8.57
CA ARG A 86 2.23 -12.44 9.85
C ARG A 86 1.14 -11.51 10.36
N GLU A 87 1.32 -10.23 10.17
CA GLU A 87 0.42 -9.17 10.61
C GLU A 87 0.47 -8.01 9.63
N VAL A 88 -0.67 -7.41 9.35
CA VAL A 88 -0.75 -6.13 8.66
C VAL A 88 -1.61 -5.18 9.47
N VAL A 89 -1.05 -4.06 9.89
CA VAL A 89 -1.80 -2.95 10.49
C VAL A 89 -2.26 -2.04 9.37
N PHE A 90 -3.58 -1.85 9.26
CA PHE A 90 -4.18 -0.96 8.26
C PHE A 90 -4.58 0.35 8.91
N VAL A 91 -4.16 1.45 8.34
CA VAL A 91 -4.49 2.81 8.79
C VAL A 91 -5.07 3.60 7.63
N ASP A 92 -6.23 4.18 7.81
CA ASP A 92 -6.82 5.14 6.88
C ASP A 92 -7.71 6.12 7.63
N ARG A 93 -7.78 7.38 7.17
CA ARG A 93 -8.67 8.39 7.72
C ARG A 93 -10.14 8.17 7.34
N ASP A 94 -10.41 7.46 6.24
CA ASP A 94 -11.77 7.15 5.79
C ASP A 94 -12.28 5.87 6.48
N ALA A 95 -13.23 6.04 7.40
CA ALA A 95 -13.88 4.91 8.06
C ALA A 95 -14.57 3.93 7.09
N ARG A 96 -14.94 4.37 5.87
CA ARG A 96 -15.53 3.50 4.85
C ARG A 96 -14.47 2.55 4.28
N ALA A 97 -13.25 3.05 4.04
CA ALA A 97 -12.11 2.24 3.60
C ALA A 97 -11.80 1.14 4.64
N ILE A 98 -11.68 1.51 5.90
CA ILE A 98 -11.41 0.55 6.98
C ILE A 98 -12.54 -0.49 7.13
N ARG A 99 -13.82 -0.09 7.07
CA ARG A 99 -14.94 -1.05 7.07
C ARG A 99 -14.90 -2.00 5.88
N GLN A 100 -14.53 -1.50 4.70
CA GLN A 100 -14.40 -2.34 3.50
C GLN A 100 -13.26 -3.36 3.65
N ILE A 101 -12.12 -2.96 4.22
CA ILE A 101 -11.00 -3.87 4.51
C ILE A 101 -11.45 -4.94 5.52
N ALA A 102 -12.17 -4.57 6.58
CA ALA A 102 -12.72 -5.51 7.55
C ALA A 102 -13.61 -6.58 6.88
N ALA A 103 -14.60 -6.14 6.09
CA ALA A 103 -15.49 -7.04 5.35
C ALA A 103 -14.72 -7.93 4.35
N THR A 104 -13.64 -7.43 3.77
CA THR A 104 -12.77 -8.18 2.88
C THR A 104 -12.01 -9.27 3.60
N LEU A 105 -11.39 -8.95 4.75
CA LEU A 105 -10.68 -9.92 5.58
C LEU A 105 -11.62 -11.05 6.03
N GLU A 106 -12.85 -10.71 6.45
CA GLU A 106 -13.89 -11.68 6.80
C GLU A 106 -14.24 -12.60 5.60
N ALA A 107 -14.50 -12.01 4.41
CA ALA A 107 -14.81 -12.77 3.20
C ALA A 107 -13.67 -13.69 2.72
N LEU A 108 -12.44 -13.35 3.07
CA LEU A 108 -11.24 -14.16 2.79
C LEU A 108 -10.97 -15.21 3.88
N ALA A 109 -11.76 -15.24 4.97
CA ALA A 109 -11.49 -16.02 6.17
C ALA A 109 -10.08 -15.75 6.75
N ALA A 110 -9.63 -14.50 6.63
CA ALA A 110 -8.34 -14.08 7.14
C ALA A 110 -8.34 -13.97 8.67
N PRO A 111 -7.19 -14.13 9.34
CA PRO A 111 -7.07 -13.82 10.75
C PRO A 111 -7.45 -12.36 11.03
N SER A 112 -7.86 -12.06 12.26
CA SER A 112 -8.14 -10.68 12.68
C SER A 112 -6.88 -9.82 12.60
N MET A 113 -6.99 -8.66 11.95
CA MET A 113 -5.90 -7.70 11.77
C MET A 113 -6.23 -6.37 12.45
N PRO A 114 -5.22 -5.63 12.96
CA PRO A 114 -5.44 -4.29 13.50
C PRO A 114 -5.90 -3.31 12.41
N LEU A 115 -7.05 -2.66 12.65
CA LEU A 115 -7.68 -1.72 11.74
C LEU A 115 -7.89 -0.39 12.46
N HIS A 116 -7.31 0.70 11.93
CA HIS A 116 -7.36 2.02 12.55
C HIS A 116 -7.99 3.06 11.63
N VAL A 117 -9.11 3.64 12.07
CA VAL A 117 -9.64 4.87 11.46
C VAL A 117 -8.88 6.04 12.08
N SER A 118 -7.85 6.51 11.40
CA SER A 118 -6.98 7.57 11.90
C SER A 118 -6.27 8.30 10.76
N ASP A 119 -5.97 9.58 10.97
CA ASP A 119 -4.96 10.27 10.18
C ASP A 119 -3.59 9.62 10.40
N ALA A 120 -2.81 9.46 9.32
CA ALA A 120 -1.50 8.81 9.34
C ALA A 120 -0.53 9.42 10.35
N LEU A 121 -0.42 10.76 10.38
CA LEU A 121 0.47 11.45 11.30
C LEU A 121 -0.04 11.41 12.74
N ALA A 122 -1.36 11.30 12.94
CA ALA A 122 -1.96 11.10 14.26
C ALA A 122 -1.65 9.70 14.78
N PHE A 123 -1.79 8.66 13.95
CA PHE A 123 -1.41 7.30 14.28
C PHE A 123 0.06 7.21 14.70
N LEU A 124 0.97 7.85 13.95
CA LEU A 124 2.40 7.86 14.24
C LEU A 124 2.81 8.67 15.49
N ARG A 125 1.88 9.32 16.19
CA ARG A 125 2.12 9.90 17.52
C ARG A 125 1.91 8.91 18.67
N GLY A 126 1.29 7.78 18.40
CA GLY A 126 1.03 6.73 19.37
C GLY A 126 2.27 5.96 19.81
N ALA A 127 2.07 4.90 20.58
CA ALA A 127 3.13 3.99 21.00
C ALA A 127 3.64 3.20 19.78
N ALA A 128 4.92 3.35 19.48
CA ALA A 128 5.54 2.69 18.35
C ALA A 128 5.78 1.20 18.63
N SER A 129 5.61 0.40 17.59
CA SER A 129 6.02 -1.00 17.55
C SER A 129 6.62 -1.26 16.18
N PRO A 130 7.85 -1.79 16.08
CA PRO A 130 8.59 -1.85 14.83
C PRO A 130 7.92 -2.70 13.75
N PHE A 131 7.94 -2.22 12.51
CA PHE A 131 7.51 -2.92 11.30
C PHE A 131 8.68 -3.34 10.43
N ASP A 132 8.56 -4.51 9.81
CA ASP A 132 9.54 -5.04 8.85
C ASP A 132 9.32 -4.44 7.46
N VAL A 133 8.05 -4.18 7.10
CA VAL A 133 7.66 -3.58 5.82
C VAL A 133 6.64 -2.48 6.06
N VAL A 134 6.83 -1.32 5.41
CA VAL A 134 5.88 -0.20 5.46
C VAL A 134 5.48 0.20 4.05
N PHE A 135 4.18 0.37 3.81
CA PHE A 135 3.62 0.89 2.57
C PHE A 135 3.22 2.35 2.76
N LEU A 136 3.76 3.24 1.91
CA LEU A 136 3.52 4.68 1.89
C LEU A 136 2.99 5.09 0.51
N ASP A 137 1.67 5.15 0.38
CA ASP A 137 0.97 5.65 -0.81
C ASP A 137 0.04 6.83 -0.45
N PRO A 138 0.62 7.95 0.02
CA PRO A 138 -0.17 9.13 0.39
C PRO A 138 -0.78 9.80 -0.84
N PRO A 139 -1.87 10.57 -0.70
CA PRO A 139 -2.36 11.45 -1.75
C PRO A 139 -1.25 12.38 -2.24
N PHE A 140 -1.04 12.41 -3.58
CA PHE A 140 0.00 13.25 -4.19
C PHE A 140 -0.20 14.73 -3.84
N ALA A 141 0.87 15.49 -3.75
CA ALA A 141 0.91 16.91 -3.37
C ALA A 141 0.44 17.22 -1.93
N SER A 142 0.28 16.24 -1.05
CA SER A 142 -0.17 16.48 0.33
C SER A 142 0.96 16.86 1.29
N GLY A 143 2.24 16.72 0.92
CA GLY A 143 3.38 16.88 1.82
C GLY A 143 3.47 15.81 2.94
N LEU A 144 2.55 14.85 2.95
CA LEU A 144 2.46 13.84 4.01
C LEU A 144 3.64 12.87 3.99
N LEU A 145 4.20 12.57 2.79
CA LEU A 145 5.27 11.59 2.64
C LEU A 145 6.51 11.96 3.48
N ALA A 146 7.01 13.19 3.37
CA ALA A 146 8.19 13.63 4.13
C ALA A 146 7.94 13.58 5.65
N ASN A 147 6.78 14.06 6.10
CA ASN A 147 6.41 14.05 7.52
C ASN A 147 6.22 12.63 8.07
N ALA A 148 5.60 11.73 7.30
CA ALA A 148 5.44 10.33 7.69
C ALA A 148 6.80 9.62 7.76
N SER A 149 7.66 9.81 6.75
CA SER A 149 9.00 9.24 6.70
C SER A 149 9.86 9.66 7.89
N ALA A 150 9.87 10.94 8.24
CA ALA A 150 10.60 11.44 9.41
C ALA A 150 10.08 10.80 10.71
N ARG A 151 8.74 10.73 10.91
CA ARG A 151 8.17 10.12 12.13
C ARG A 151 8.41 8.62 12.22
N LEU A 152 8.33 7.91 11.10
CA LEU A 152 8.65 6.48 11.04
C LEU A 152 10.08 6.22 11.50
N GLU A 153 11.05 7.04 11.03
CA GLU A 153 12.45 6.91 11.41
C GLU A 153 12.70 7.28 12.88
N ASP A 154 12.19 8.45 13.31
CA ASP A 154 12.56 9.05 14.60
C ASP A 154 11.86 8.42 15.81
N LYS A 155 10.71 7.76 15.61
CA LYS A 155 9.84 7.30 16.69
C LYS A 155 9.86 5.80 16.94
N GLY A 156 10.74 5.04 16.27
CA GLY A 156 10.89 3.61 16.51
C GLY A 156 9.85 2.72 15.82
N TRP A 157 9.22 3.21 14.75
CA TRP A 157 8.24 2.46 13.97
C TRP A 157 8.86 1.45 12.99
N LEU A 158 10.18 1.51 12.79
CA LEU A 158 10.88 0.68 11.81
C LEU A 158 11.81 -0.32 12.48
N ALA A 159 11.76 -1.57 12.02
CA ALA A 159 12.77 -2.58 12.31
C ALA A 159 14.15 -2.15 11.77
N ALA A 160 15.21 -2.81 12.23
CA ALA A 160 16.58 -2.41 11.90
C ALA A 160 16.88 -2.39 10.39
N HIS A 161 16.29 -3.30 9.63
CA HIS A 161 16.42 -3.45 8.17
C HIS A 161 15.06 -3.38 7.48
N ALA A 162 14.20 -2.49 7.97
CA ALA A 162 12.87 -2.32 7.39
C ALA A 162 12.95 -1.94 5.92
N LEU A 163 12.01 -2.46 5.13
CA LEU A 163 11.78 -2.07 3.76
C LEU A 163 10.56 -1.14 3.69
N ILE A 164 10.70 -0.04 3.00
CA ILE A 164 9.65 0.95 2.84
C ILE A 164 9.32 1.06 1.35
N TYR A 165 8.08 0.77 1.01
CA TYR A 165 7.53 1.04 -0.31
C TYR A 165 6.92 2.42 -0.35
N ILE A 166 7.21 3.17 -1.42
CA ILE A 166 6.74 4.55 -1.59
C ILE A 166 6.17 4.72 -2.99
N GLU A 167 4.98 5.33 -3.10
CA GLU A 167 4.46 5.89 -4.34
C GLU A 167 4.50 7.42 -4.29
N SER A 168 4.87 8.04 -5.41
CA SER A 168 4.83 9.50 -5.60
C SER A 168 4.52 9.87 -7.04
N ALA A 169 4.13 11.11 -7.29
CA ALA A 169 3.98 11.59 -8.66
C ALA A 169 5.33 11.57 -9.37
N HIS A 170 5.41 10.89 -10.52
CA HIS A 170 6.67 10.74 -11.26
C HIS A 170 7.30 12.07 -11.66
N ARG A 171 6.49 13.08 -11.95
CA ARG A 171 6.95 14.43 -12.30
C ARG A 171 7.76 15.12 -11.21
N ASP A 172 7.55 14.72 -9.94
CA ASP A 172 8.22 15.31 -8.79
C ASP A 172 9.61 14.67 -8.53
N GLY A 173 9.98 13.65 -9.33
CA GLY A 173 11.23 12.90 -9.16
C GLY A 173 11.19 11.93 -7.97
N PRO A 174 12.36 11.37 -7.61
CA PRO A 174 12.49 10.53 -6.41
C PRO A 174 12.15 11.32 -5.15
N PRO A 175 11.47 10.70 -4.17
CA PRO A 175 11.12 11.37 -2.93
C PRO A 175 12.36 11.75 -2.10
N VAL A 176 12.28 12.85 -1.37
CA VAL A 176 13.26 13.19 -0.34
C VAL A 176 13.11 12.21 0.81
N LEU A 177 14.21 11.53 1.16
CA LEU A 177 14.25 10.45 2.15
C LEU A 177 15.06 10.86 3.38
N PRO A 178 14.77 10.31 4.57
CA PRO A 178 15.68 10.37 5.72
C PRO A 178 17.09 9.87 5.34
N ALA A 179 18.14 10.44 5.93
CA ALA A 179 19.53 10.11 5.61
C ALA A 179 19.87 8.61 5.82
N THR A 180 19.19 7.98 6.79
CA THR A 180 19.33 6.54 7.08
C THR A 180 18.62 5.63 6.07
N TRP A 181 17.88 6.19 5.10
CA TRP A 181 17.17 5.40 4.09
C TRP A 181 17.91 5.42 2.77
N ARG A 182 18.08 4.24 2.18
CA ARG A 182 18.71 4.06 0.87
C ARG A 182 17.70 3.60 -0.17
N LEU A 183 17.65 4.27 -1.31
CA LEU A 183 16.88 3.80 -2.46
C LEU A 183 17.48 2.47 -2.98
N ALA A 184 16.72 1.39 -2.88
CA ALA A 184 17.12 0.06 -3.33
C ALA A 184 16.62 -0.25 -4.75
N LYS A 185 15.36 0.11 -5.05
CA LYS A 185 14.71 -0.10 -6.35
C LYS A 185 13.87 1.12 -6.72
N ALA A 186 13.77 1.40 -8.02
CA ALA A 186 12.88 2.42 -8.56
C ALA A 186 12.30 1.96 -9.89
N LYS A 187 11.02 2.21 -10.11
CA LYS A 187 10.33 2.02 -11.39
C LYS A 187 9.24 3.06 -11.58
N ARG A 188 8.65 3.05 -12.79
CA ARG A 188 7.56 3.94 -13.19
C ARG A 188 6.40 3.15 -13.80
N ALA A 189 5.18 3.59 -13.53
CA ALA A 189 3.96 3.13 -14.18
C ALA A 189 3.06 4.34 -14.46
N GLY A 190 3.00 4.78 -15.72
CA GLY A 190 2.30 6.01 -16.10
C GLY A 190 2.87 7.23 -15.37
N GLU A 191 2.02 7.96 -14.66
CA GLU A 191 2.38 9.16 -13.89
C GLU A 191 2.88 8.86 -12.47
N VAL A 192 2.99 7.57 -12.08
CA VAL A 192 3.40 7.14 -10.74
C VAL A 192 4.83 6.62 -10.78
N GLY A 193 5.70 7.22 -9.97
CA GLY A 193 6.98 6.64 -9.57
C GLY A 193 6.76 5.77 -8.34
N TYR A 194 7.33 4.56 -8.34
CA TYR A 194 7.27 3.68 -7.20
C TYR A 194 8.66 3.15 -6.83
N TYR A 195 8.93 3.13 -5.55
CA TYR A 195 10.24 2.98 -4.99
C TYR A 195 10.24 1.95 -3.87
N LEU A 196 11.30 1.14 -3.79
CA LEU A 196 11.63 0.35 -2.60
C LEU A 196 12.85 0.95 -1.94
N VAL A 197 12.72 1.26 -0.67
CA VAL A 197 13.74 1.91 0.15
C VAL A 197 14.09 0.99 1.31
N GLU A 198 15.36 0.91 1.65
CA GLU A 198 15.90 0.12 2.73
C GLU A 198 16.39 1.04 3.86
N ARG A 199 15.91 0.80 5.08
CA ARG A 199 16.47 1.43 6.27
C ARG A 199 17.83 0.85 6.59
N ARG A 200 18.84 1.72 6.81
CA ARG A 200 20.15 1.33 7.28
C ARG A 200 20.33 1.66 8.75
N ARG A 201 21.05 0.85 9.49
CA ARG A 201 21.52 1.22 10.83
C ARG A 201 22.62 2.29 10.71
N ARG A 202 22.65 3.25 11.65
CA ARG A 202 23.75 4.21 11.75
C ARG A 202 25.13 3.54 11.91
N ALA A 203 25.17 2.32 12.48
CA ALA A 203 26.39 1.55 12.64
C ALA A 203 26.97 1.03 11.31
N ASP A 204 26.13 0.84 10.28
CA ASP A 204 26.59 0.34 8.97
C ASP A 204 27.25 1.43 8.11
N GLU A 205 27.17 2.71 8.51
CA GLU A 205 27.84 3.84 7.85
C GLU A 205 29.32 4.00 8.26
N GLN A 206 29.72 3.47 9.42
CA GLN A 206 31.08 3.61 9.95
C GLN A 206 32.00 2.45 9.54
N ALA A 207 31.50 1.46 8.82
CA ALA A 207 32.26 0.26 8.41
C ALA A 207 32.73 0.29 6.93
N ARG A 208 32.81 1.48 6.30
CA ARG A 208 33.33 1.66 4.94
C ARG A 208 34.47 2.64 4.87
#